data_07248cb882751a64f72ca4fa66c43596
#
_entry.id   07248cb882751a64f72ca4fa66c43596
#
_cell.length_a   1.000
_cell.length_b   1.000
_cell.length_c   1.000
_cell.angle_alpha   90.00
_cell.angle_beta   90.00
_cell.angle_gamma   90.00
#
_symmetry.space_group_name_H-M   'P 1'
#
loop_
_entity.id
_entity.type
_entity.pdbx_description
1 polymer ?
#
loop_
_entity_poly.entity_id
_entity_poly.type
_entity_poly.pdbx_seq_one_letter_code
_entity_poly.pdbx_strand_id
1 'polypeptide(L)'
;MNYAFTNGKLLDGNRDMQVQTGLCILVKDGLSSDIVPDTADVTGYQRVDLHGYYILPGLINMHVHLAGSIEKGKAADLIVTAENPLEDLRALRNLELVVARGNVIEHPVIKKRKQVEAELDKFL
;
A
#
# COMPACT_ATOMS: atom_id res chain seq x y z
N MET A 1 -2.14 -4.39 -17.01
CA MET A 1 -3.42 -3.80 -16.64
C MET A 1 -3.18 -2.52 -15.85
N ASN A 2 -4.02 -1.53 -16.05
CA ASN A 2 -3.85 -0.22 -15.41
C ASN A 2 -4.89 -0.04 -14.32
N TYR A 3 -4.45 0.40 -13.14
CA TYR A 3 -5.32 0.56 -11.98
C TYR A 3 -5.32 2.00 -11.47
N ALA A 4 -6.46 2.43 -10.93
CA ALA A 4 -6.60 3.68 -10.20
C ALA A 4 -7.08 3.34 -8.78
N PHE A 5 -6.19 3.49 -7.80
CA PHE A 5 -6.52 3.24 -6.39
C PHE A 5 -7.10 4.51 -5.79
N THR A 6 -8.39 4.45 -5.43
CA THR A 6 -9.16 5.60 -4.98
C THR A 6 -9.65 5.43 -3.55
N ASN A 7 -10.03 6.53 -2.92
CA ASN A 7 -10.63 6.54 -1.59
C ASN A 7 -9.76 5.87 -0.54
N GLY A 8 -8.46 6.09 -0.61
CA GLY A 8 -7.50 5.56 0.36
C GLY A 8 -6.83 6.67 1.15
N LYS A 9 -6.18 6.26 2.22
CA LYS A 9 -5.31 7.12 3.03
C LYS A 9 -3.88 6.79 2.67
N LEU A 10 -3.17 7.74 2.06
CA LEU A 10 -1.83 7.53 1.53
C LEU A 10 -0.78 7.79 2.60
N LEU A 11 0.08 6.80 2.81
CA LEU A 11 1.33 6.94 3.54
C LEU A 11 2.44 6.75 2.52
N ASP A 12 3.01 7.83 2.04
CA ASP A 12 3.84 7.79 0.82
C ASP A 12 5.28 7.28 1.03
N GLY A 13 5.67 7.07 2.27
CA GLY A 13 7.03 6.61 2.59
C GLY A 13 8.05 7.73 2.68
N ASN A 14 7.63 8.97 2.52
CA ASN A 14 8.51 10.12 2.69
C ASN A 14 8.80 10.38 4.17
N ARG A 15 9.78 11.21 4.42
CA ARG A 15 10.31 11.45 5.76
C ARG A 15 9.26 11.81 6.80
N ASP A 16 8.28 12.61 6.43
CA ASP A 16 7.26 13.08 7.36
C ASP A 16 6.10 12.10 7.53
N MET A 17 5.95 11.17 6.62
CA MET A 17 4.97 10.07 6.67
C MET A 17 3.59 10.47 7.19
N GLN A 18 3.09 11.60 6.76
CA GLN A 18 1.77 12.07 7.15
C GLN A 18 0.68 11.45 6.27
N VAL A 19 -0.46 11.17 6.88
CA VAL A 19 -1.61 10.62 6.16
C VAL A 19 -2.14 11.66 5.18
N GLN A 20 -2.18 11.30 3.90
CA GLN A 20 -2.72 12.16 2.85
C GLN A 20 -4.03 11.55 2.33
N THR A 21 -5.03 12.38 2.14
CA THR A 21 -6.33 11.98 1.63
C THR A 21 -6.69 12.77 0.38
N GLY A 22 -7.74 12.34 -0.32
CA GLY A 22 -8.21 13.02 -1.52
C GLY A 22 -7.35 12.78 -2.75
N LEU A 23 -6.49 11.76 -2.71
CA LEU A 23 -5.58 11.42 -3.80
C LEU A 23 -5.91 10.05 -4.40
N CYS A 24 -5.61 9.92 -5.67
CA CYS A 24 -5.74 8.67 -6.42
C CYS A 24 -4.36 8.28 -6.95
N ILE A 25 -3.98 7.02 -6.73
CA ILE A 25 -2.71 6.49 -7.21
C ILE A 25 -2.95 5.74 -8.50
N LEU A 26 -2.32 6.19 -9.58
CA LEU A 26 -2.42 5.56 -10.89
C LEU A 26 -1.25 4.60 -11.07
N VAL A 27 -1.59 3.36 -11.43
CA VAL A 27 -0.60 2.31 -11.70
C VAL A 27 -0.73 1.90 -13.16
N LYS A 28 0.36 2.00 -13.90
CA LYS A 28 0.43 1.66 -15.31
C LYS A 28 1.78 1.00 -15.61
N ASP A 29 1.74 -0.12 -16.31
CA ASP A 29 2.93 -0.86 -16.71
C ASP A 29 3.85 -1.20 -15.54
N GLY A 30 3.27 -1.54 -14.40
CA GLY A 30 4.02 -1.94 -13.21
C GLY A 30 4.60 -0.78 -12.39
N LEU A 31 4.35 0.46 -12.80
CA LEU A 31 4.87 1.66 -12.14
C LEU A 31 3.74 2.51 -11.55
N SER A 32 4.05 3.23 -10.50
CA SER A 32 3.20 4.32 -10.04
C SER A 32 3.32 5.45 -11.07
N SER A 33 2.39 5.49 -12.02
CA SER A 33 2.52 6.40 -13.16
C SER A 33 2.23 7.85 -12.78
N ASP A 34 1.34 8.07 -11.80
CA ASP A 34 1.05 9.40 -11.30
C ASP A 34 0.28 9.31 -9.98
N ILE A 35 0.24 10.42 -9.26
CA ILE A 35 -0.63 10.63 -8.10
C ILE A 35 -1.44 11.88 -8.38
N VAL A 36 -2.76 11.71 -8.47
CA VAL A 36 -3.66 12.78 -8.91
C VAL A 36 -4.78 12.97 -7.88
N PRO A 37 -5.48 14.11 -7.90
CA PRO A 37 -6.66 14.28 -7.06
C PRO A 37 -7.73 13.23 -7.36
N ASP A 38 -8.51 12.85 -6.36
CA ASP A 38 -9.62 11.89 -6.53
C ASP A 38 -10.66 12.36 -7.55
N THR A 39 -10.70 13.65 -7.83
CA THR A 39 -11.60 14.24 -8.82
C THR A 39 -11.11 14.12 -10.26
N ALA A 40 -9.88 13.65 -10.46
CA ALA A 40 -9.30 13.54 -11.80
C ALA A 40 -10.01 12.47 -12.63
N ASP A 41 -10.02 12.68 -13.95
CA ASP A 41 -10.53 11.67 -14.89
C ASP A 41 -9.55 10.51 -14.97
N VAL A 42 -10.05 9.32 -14.62
CA VAL A 42 -9.24 8.09 -14.65
C VAL A 42 -9.81 7.10 -15.67
N THR A 43 -10.41 7.60 -16.73
CA THR A 43 -10.89 6.77 -17.83
C THR A 43 -9.75 5.94 -18.40
N GLY A 44 -10.00 4.65 -18.63
CA GLY A 44 -8.97 3.72 -19.09
C GLY A 44 -8.24 2.97 -17.97
N TYR A 45 -8.47 3.37 -16.72
CA TYR A 45 -7.93 2.66 -15.55
C TYR A 45 -9.04 1.88 -14.87
N GLN A 46 -8.71 0.71 -14.35
CA GLN A 46 -9.62 -0.05 -13.49
C GLN A 46 -9.60 0.57 -12.11
N ARG A 47 -10.76 1.05 -11.65
CA ARG A 47 -10.87 1.64 -10.32
C ARG A 47 -10.85 0.56 -9.24
N VAL A 48 -10.05 0.79 -8.21
CA VAL A 48 -10.03 -0.02 -6.99
C VAL A 48 -10.34 0.90 -5.84
N ASP A 49 -11.51 0.74 -5.22
CA ASP A 49 -11.92 1.52 -4.06
C ASP A 49 -11.23 0.92 -2.83
N LEU A 50 -10.45 1.73 -2.14
CA LEU A 50 -9.72 1.30 -0.95
C LEU A 50 -10.55 1.41 0.34
N HIS A 51 -11.81 1.83 0.26
CA HIS A 51 -12.75 1.87 1.39
C HIS A 51 -12.22 2.66 2.61
N GLY A 52 -11.39 3.66 2.38
CA GLY A 52 -10.77 4.41 3.46
C GLY A 52 -9.59 3.72 4.13
N TYR A 53 -9.14 2.60 3.61
CA TYR A 53 -7.98 1.89 4.13
C TYR A 53 -6.68 2.62 3.81
N TYR A 54 -5.60 2.21 4.45
CA TYR A 54 -4.27 2.82 4.29
C TYR A 54 -3.51 2.11 3.18
N ILE A 55 -2.90 2.90 2.30
CA ILE A 55 -2.02 2.38 1.25
C ILE A 55 -0.62 2.93 1.46
N LEU A 56 0.38 2.06 1.41
CA LEU A 56 1.77 2.42 1.68
C LEU A 56 2.70 1.59 0.79
N PRO A 57 3.98 2.01 0.65
CA PRO A 57 4.96 1.24 -0.10
C PRO A 57 5.14 -0.14 0.52
N GLY A 58 5.34 -1.15 -0.32
CA GLY A 58 5.63 -2.49 0.14
C GLY A 58 6.95 -2.54 0.90
N LEU A 59 7.06 -3.51 1.82
CA LEU A 59 8.30 -3.76 2.54
C LEU A 59 9.22 -4.61 1.67
N ILE A 60 10.47 -4.17 1.50
CA ILE A 60 11.49 -5.00 0.85
C ILE A 60 12.27 -5.73 1.94
N ASN A 61 12.34 -7.02 1.80
CA ASN A 61 13.18 -7.97 2.51
C ASN A 61 13.14 -7.87 4.04
N MET A 62 13.95 -8.67 4.67
CA MET A 62 13.94 -8.93 6.11
C MET A 62 14.55 -7.83 6.96
N HIS A 63 15.08 -6.78 6.38
CA HIS A 63 15.65 -5.66 7.11
C HIS A 63 14.68 -4.54 7.38
N VAL A 64 13.41 -4.77 7.08
CA VAL A 64 12.29 -3.85 7.38
C VAL A 64 12.54 -2.44 6.86
N HIS A 65 13.09 -2.33 5.67
CA HIS A 65 13.14 -1.07 4.98
C HIS A 65 11.91 -0.96 4.09
N LEU A 66 11.25 0.18 4.14
CA LEU A 66 10.25 0.49 3.13
C LEU A 66 10.94 0.49 1.76
N ALA A 67 10.29 -0.12 0.79
CA ALA A 67 10.83 -0.30 -0.56
C ALA A 67 11.06 1.01 -1.31
N GLY A 68 11.01 2.12 -0.63
CA GLY A 68 11.07 3.44 -1.21
C GLY A 68 9.82 4.22 -0.88
N SER A 69 9.31 4.98 -1.81
CA SER A 69 8.14 5.82 -1.61
C SER A 69 7.13 5.60 -2.73
N ILE A 70 5.87 6.01 -2.48
CA ILE A 70 4.86 6.06 -3.54
C ILE A 70 5.06 7.39 -4.26
N GLU A 71 5.72 7.34 -5.38
CA GLU A 71 6.02 8.52 -6.21
C GLU A 71 5.90 8.15 -7.68
N LYS A 72 5.63 9.15 -8.50
CA LYS A 72 5.56 8.97 -9.95
C LYS A 72 6.86 8.36 -10.48
N GLY A 73 6.72 7.33 -11.28
CA GLY A 73 7.84 6.66 -11.95
C GLY A 73 8.48 5.52 -11.17
N LYS A 74 8.10 5.31 -9.91
CA LYS A 74 8.62 4.21 -9.12
C LYS A 74 7.82 2.94 -9.31
N ALA A 75 8.43 1.79 -9.05
CA ALA A 75 7.76 0.51 -9.14
C ALA A 75 6.53 0.49 -8.23
N ALA A 76 5.44 -0.06 -8.74
CA ALA A 76 4.19 -0.15 -7.99
C ALA A 76 4.20 -1.40 -7.10
N ASP A 77 4.96 -1.32 -6.02
CA ASP A 77 5.00 -2.32 -4.95
C ASP A 77 4.34 -1.70 -3.72
N LEU A 78 3.07 -2.06 -3.49
CA LEU A 78 2.21 -1.39 -2.52
C LEU A 78 1.50 -2.42 -1.65
N ILE A 79 1.17 -2.02 -0.42
CA ILE A 79 0.32 -2.81 0.46
C ILE A 79 -0.81 -1.94 0.99
N VAL A 80 -1.93 -2.59 1.31
CA VAL A 80 -3.11 -1.91 1.85
C VAL A 80 -3.48 -2.56 3.17
N THR A 81 -3.66 -1.76 4.20
CA THR A 81 -4.07 -2.20 5.53
C THR A 81 -5.34 -1.48 5.95
N ALA A 82 -6.20 -2.15 6.72
CA ALA A 82 -7.42 -1.54 7.22
C ALA A 82 -7.14 -0.52 8.32
N GLU A 83 -6.12 -0.76 9.14
CA GLU A 83 -5.74 0.09 10.26
C GLU A 83 -4.43 0.81 9.97
N ASN A 84 -4.20 1.92 10.69
CA ASN A 84 -3.01 2.74 10.49
C ASN A 84 -1.77 2.05 11.08
N PRO A 85 -0.81 1.61 10.25
CA PRO A 85 0.39 0.94 10.76
C PRO A 85 1.34 1.88 11.52
N LEU A 86 1.17 3.20 11.40
CA LEU A 86 1.93 4.16 12.20
C LEU A 86 1.46 4.21 13.65
N GLU A 87 0.20 3.85 13.89
CA GLU A 87 -0.36 3.77 15.24
C GLU A 87 -0.11 2.41 15.86
N ASP A 88 -0.19 1.35 15.06
CA ASP A 88 0.03 -0.03 15.51
C ASP A 88 0.63 -0.85 14.37
N LEU A 89 1.89 -1.24 14.51
CA LEU A 89 2.59 -2.03 13.50
C LEU A 89 1.95 -3.39 13.26
N ARG A 90 1.12 -3.88 14.18
CA ARG A 90 0.38 -5.12 13.97
C ARG A 90 -0.59 -5.04 12.80
N ALA A 91 -0.97 -3.83 12.37
CA ALA A 91 -1.76 -3.64 11.16
C ALA A 91 -1.10 -4.28 9.93
N LEU A 92 0.22 -4.37 9.89
CA LEU A 92 0.97 -4.99 8.81
C LEU A 92 0.80 -6.51 8.73
N ARG A 93 0.24 -7.13 9.75
CA ARG A 93 -0.04 -8.58 9.75
C ARG A 93 -1.29 -8.95 8.97
N ASN A 94 -2.17 -7.99 8.74
CA ASN A 94 -3.46 -8.22 8.09
C ASN A 94 -3.57 -7.31 6.87
N LEU A 95 -3.06 -7.81 5.75
CA LEU A 95 -3.08 -7.06 4.50
C LEU A 95 -4.40 -7.29 3.78
N GLU A 96 -5.05 -6.21 3.39
CA GLU A 96 -6.28 -6.26 2.61
C GLU A 96 -6.00 -6.46 1.12
N LEU A 97 -4.85 -5.97 0.68
CA LEU A 97 -4.48 -6.00 -0.72
C LEU A 97 -2.97 -5.85 -0.85
N VAL A 98 -2.39 -6.55 -1.81
CA VAL A 98 -0.98 -6.41 -2.16
C VAL A 98 -0.88 -6.09 -3.64
N VAL A 99 -0.05 -5.11 -3.96
CA VAL A 99 0.29 -4.81 -5.36
C VAL A 99 1.78 -5.10 -5.54
N ALA A 100 2.10 -6.03 -6.40
CA ALA A 100 3.47 -6.41 -6.70
C ALA A 100 3.76 -6.12 -8.16
N ARG A 101 4.60 -5.11 -8.38
CA ARG A 101 4.93 -4.60 -9.72
C ARG A 101 3.69 -4.37 -10.58
N GLY A 102 2.67 -3.76 -9.98
CA GLY A 102 1.42 -3.45 -10.65
C GLY A 102 0.41 -4.60 -10.72
N ASN A 103 0.74 -5.78 -10.21
CA ASN A 103 -0.20 -6.90 -10.15
C ASN A 103 -0.94 -6.88 -8.82
N VAL A 104 -2.26 -6.83 -8.89
CA VAL A 104 -3.12 -6.73 -7.71
C VAL A 104 -3.47 -8.12 -7.19
N ILE A 105 -3.21 -8.34 -5.90
CA ILE A 105 -3.58 -9.56 -5.17
C ILE A 105 -4.57 -9.15 -4.08
N GLU A 106 -5.83 -9.51 -4.26
CA GLU A 106 -6.88 -9.22 -3.29
C GLU A 106 -6.91 -10.28 -2.19
N HIS A 107 -7.10 -9.84 -0.96
CA HIS A 107 -7.21 -10.72 0.22
C HIS A 107 -6.10 -11.77 0.28
N PRO A 108 -4.83 -11.35 0.34
CA PRO A 108 -3.72 -12.30 0.34
C PRO A 108 -3.78 -13.20 1.56
N VAL A 109 -3.55 -14.50 1.35
CA VAL A 109 -3.45 -15.46 2.44
C VAL A 109 -2.01 -15.53 2.90
N ILE A 110 -1.77 -15.12 4.14
CA ILE A 110 -0.43 -15.15 4.73
C ILE A 110 -0.35 -16.31 5.70
N LYS A 111 0.61 -17.22 5.49
CA LYS A 111 0.87 -18.27 6.46
C LYS A 111 1.48 -17.65 7.72
N LYS A 112 0.75 -17.77 8.82
CA LYS A 112 1.22 -17.31 10.13
C LYS A 112 1.79 -18.49 10.88
N ARG A 113 3.01 -18.33 11.39
CA ARG A 113 3.63 -19.32 12.28
C ARG A 113 3.58 -18.79 13.70
N LYS A 114 3.03 -19.58 14.62
CA LYS A 114 2.88 -19.17 16.03
C LYS A 114 4.17 -18.68 16.66
N GLN A 115 5.28 -19.33 16.37
CA GLN A 115 6.59 -18.92 16.91
C GLN A 115 7.02 -17.55 16.42
N VAL A 116 6.81 -17.26 15.13
CA VAL A 116 7.17 -15.97 14.54
C VAL A 116 6.26 -14.88 15.10
N GLU A 117 4.96 -15.16 15.22
CA GLU A 117 4.01 -14.20 15.79
C GLU A 117 4.38 -13.86 17.24
N ALA A 118 4.74 -14.85 18.04
CA ALA A 118 5.13 -14.64 19.43
C ALA A 118 6.41 -13.79 19.54
N GLU A 119 7.39 -14.03 18.67
CA GLU A 119 8.61 -13.23 18.65
C GLU A 119 8.34 -11.79 18.22
N LEU A 120 7.49 -11.59 17.21
CA LEU A 120 7.11 -10.25 16.77
C LEU A 120 6.37 -9.48 17.84
N ASP A 121 5.53 -10.15 18.64
CA ASP A 121 4.78 -9.52 19.72
C ASP A 121 5.69 -8.92 20.80
N LYS A 122 6.91 -9.42 20.94
CA LYS A 122 7.86 -8.87 21.91
C LYS A 122 8.37 -7.49 21.51
N PHE A 123 8.25 -7.12 20.24
CA PHE A 123 8.75 -5.87 19.67
C PHE A 123 7.66 -4.86 19.33
N LEU A 124 6.41 -5.22 19.49
CA LEU A 124 5.28 -4.38 19.09
C LEU A 124 4.49 -3.84 20.27
#